data_4c8b2c44c9ba0054520efac9448765eb
#
_entry.id   4c8b2c44c9ba0054520efac9448765eb
#
_cell.length_a   1.000
_cell.length_b   1.000
_cell.length_c   1.000
_cell.angle_alpha   90.00
_cell.angle_beta   90.00
_cell.angle_gamma   90.00
#
_symmetry.space_group_name_H-M   'P 1'
#
loop_
_entity.id
_entity.type
_entity.pdbx_description
1 polymer ?
#
loop_
_entity_poly.entity_id
_entity_poly.type
_entity_poly.pdbx_seq_one_letter_code
_entity_poly.pdbx_strand_id
1 'polypeptide(L)'
;MPEVKVMNVTKAFAKGKIVAVDNVSLHIRDKEYFSLLGPSGCGKTTLLRLIAGLIQPDEGEIYIGGRLVNDVPPEDRGIGFVFQTYALFPHMDVWDNVTYGPRVKAWEEDKSTRIGREMLEMVRLYERADAVPHELSGGMMQRVALARALAAGAKLLLLDEPLGALDAKIRLTLRYDLRKLVKDLELTAIHVTHDQAEATAISDRIAVMRKGRVLQVGNPQELYMNPKHIFVAHFIGESNFLEGYVSEVREKKEFVVELRQGLPLQVLGKGHKTGEKVAIAVRPEALEIKKGKVRKPNSLFGEVEGVQFEGTDIRYEIKLENGDHIVVVRPSLLMEWFSAGEKVTVGFPAEKIFVFPYPLKGLREELALE
;
A
#
# COMPACT_ATOMS: atom_id res chain seq x y z
N MET A 1 6.98 -19.68 -14.92
CA MET A 1 7.01 -18.21 -14.95
C MET A 1 7.66 -17.71 -13.66
N PRO A 2 8.16 -16.47 -13.55
CA PRO A 2 9.10 -16.16 -12.47
C PRO A 2 8.40 -15.77 -11.17
N GLU A 3 8.30 -16.70 -10.21
CA GLU A 3 8.17 -16.32 -8.81
C GLU A 3 9.43 -15.58 -8.34
N VAL A 4 9.29 -14.72 -7.32
CA VAL A 4 10.43 -14.03 -6.70
C VAL A 4 10.49 -14.39 -5.22
N LYS A 5 11.64 -14.88 -4.76
CA LYS A 5 11.90 -15.12 -3.34
C LYS A 5 13.05 -14.24 -2.87
N VAL A 6 12.81 -13.51 -1.82
CA VAL A 6 13.79 -12.71 -1.09
C VAL A 6 13.97 -13.38 0.26
N MET A 7 15.20 -13.73 0.63
CA MET A 7 15.50 -14.50 1.83
C MET A 7 16.52 -13.74 2.69
N ASN A 8 16.07 -13.20 3.82
CA ASN A 8 16.86 -12.52 4.84
C ASN A 8 17.78 -11.43 4.27
N VAL A 9 17.26 -10.68 3.28
CA VAL A 9 18.05 -9.67 2.57
C VAL A 9 18.23 -8.43 3.43
N THR A 10 19.48 -8.01 3.53
CA THR A 10 19.90 -6.78 4.21
C THR A 10 20.67 -5.89 3.25
N LYS A 11 20.43 -4.58 3.32
CA LYS A 11 21.17 -3.55 2.60
C LYS A 11 21.37 -2.31 3.43
N ALA A 12 22.62 -1.95 3.65
CA ALA A 12 23.02 -0.74 4.34
C ALA A 12 23.85 0.19 3.44
N PHE A 13 23.72 1.48 3.67
CA PHE A 13 24.48 2.52 3.00
C PHE A 13 25.32 3.32 4.00
N ALA A 14 26.19 4.19 3.48
CA ALA A 14 27.05 5.07 4.28
C ALA A 14 27.87 4.29 5.35
N LYS A 15 28.52 3.18 4.94
CA LYS A 15 29.31 2.31 5.82
C LYS A 15 28.51 1.77 7.02
N GLY A 16 27.27 1.33 6.77
CA GLY A 16 26.42 0.74 7.80
C GLY A 16 25.57 1.72 8.62
N LYS A 17 25.70 3.03 8.39
CA LYS A 17 24.94 4.03 9.16
C LYS A 17 23.45 4.08 8.81
N ILE A 18 23.07 3.70 7.58
CA ILE A 18 21.69 3.74 7.10
C ILE A 18 21.33 2.33 6.62
N VAL A 19 20.54 1.61 7.40
CA VAL A 19 20.01 0.30 7.02
C VAL A 19 18.70 0.54 6.25
N ALA A 20 18.77 0.45 4.93
CA ALA A 20 17.63 0.71 4.05
C ALA A 20 16.71 -0.51 3.89
N VAL A 21 17.27 -1.72 3.97
CA VAL A 21 16.55 -3.00 4.00
C VAL A 21 17.15 -3.83 5.11
N ASP A 22 16.33 -4.31 6.05
CA ASP A 22 16.75 -4.97 7.27
C ASP A 22 16.09 -6.34 7.39
N ASN A 23 16.86 -7.38 7.08
CA ASN A 23 16.49 -8.79 7.19
C ASN A 23 15.11 -9.11 6.56
N VAL A 24 14.88 -8.64 5.33
CA VAL A 24 13.60 -8.80 4.63
C VAL A 24 13.51 -10.17 3.99
N SER A 25 12.41 -10.88 4.27
CA SER A 25 12.03 -12.12 3.58
C SER A 25 10.63 -11.96 2.98
N LEU A 26 10.52 -12.24 1.67
CA LEU A 26 9.28 -12.13 0.90
C LEU A 26 9.18 -13.25 -0.14
N HIS A 27 7.97 -13.69 -0.41
CA HIS A 27 7.66 -14.59 -1.51
C HIS A 27 6.54 -14.00 -2.37
N ILE A 28 6.88 -13.60 -3.58
CA ILE A 28 5.96 -13.14 -4.62
C ILE A 28 5.72 -14.32 -5.56
N ARG A 29 4.44 -14.65 -5.75
CA ARG A 29 4.02 -15.82 -6.54
C ARG A 29 4.11 -15.53 -8.03
N ASP A 30 4.15 -16.58 -8.82
CA ASP A 30 3.99 -16.46 -10.27
C ASP A 30 2.64 -15.82 -10.63
N LYS A 31 2.63 -14.95 -11.65
CA LYS A 31 1.45 -14.21 -12.15
C LYS A 31 0.73 -13.35 -11.08
N GLU A 32 1.44 -13.00 -10.02
CA GLU A 32 0.95 -12.15 -8.95
C GLU A 32 1.21 -10.68 -9.23
N TYR A 33 0.22 -9.83 -8.99
CA TYR A 33 0.41 -8.39 -8.86
C TYR A 33 0.68 -8.06 -7.40
N PHE A 34 1.93 -7.82 -7.05
CA PHE A 34 2.38 -7.61 -5.69
C PHE A 34 2.83 -6.18 -5.46
N SER A 35 2.34 -5.51 -4.41
CA SER A 35 2.79 -4.15 -4.08
C SER A 35 3.66 -4.11 -2.83
N LEU A 36 4.71 -3.27 -2.90
CA LEU A 36 5.48 -2.80 -1.75
C LEU A 36 4.93 -1.43 -1.37
N LEU A 37 4.27 -1.33 -0.23
CA LEU A 37 3.61 -0.13 0.25
C LEU A 37 4.23 0.35 1.57
N GLY A 38 4.41 1.65 1.73
CA GLY A 38 4.96 2.23 2.95
C GLY A 38 5.34 3.71 2.76
N PRO A 39 5.70 4.43 3.83
CA PRO A 39 6.10 5.82 3.74
C PRO A 39 7.37 6.02 2.92
N SER A 40 7.65 7.26 2.54
CA SER A 40 8.88 7.63 1.84
C SER A 40 10.10 7.26 2.68
N GLY A 41 11.17 6.78 2.03
CA GLY A 41 12.40 6.41 2.72
C GLY A 41 12.37 5.06 3.49
N CYS A 42 11.26 4.31 3.51
CA CYS A 42 11.20 3.04 4.26
C CYS A 42 11.88 1.84 3.58
N GLY A 43 12.52 2.01 2.41
CA GLY A 43 13.34 0.97 1.76
C GLY A 43 12.72 0.29 0.54
N LYS A 44 11.50 0.63 0.10
CA LYS A 44 10.78 0.01 -1.03
C LYS A 44 11.59 0.01 -2.34
N THR A 45 11.99 1.19 -2.80
CA THR A 45 12.81 1.37 -4.03
C THR A 45 14.16 0.66 -3.90
N THR A 46 14.75 0.64 -2.70
CA THR A 46 15.99 -0.10 -2.47
C THR A 46 15.78 -1.59 -2.66
N LEU A 47 14.72 -2.17 -2.09
CA LEU A 47 14.36 -3.58 -2.26
C LEU A 47 14.06 -3.90 -3.73
N LEU A 48 13.35 -3.02 -4.44
CA LEU A 48 13.07 -3.19 -5.88
C LEU A 48 14.37 -3.21 -6.70
N ARG A 49 15.33 -2.30 -6.40
CA ARG A 49 16.64 -2.25 -7.07
C ARG A 49 17.53 -3.45 -6.77
N LEU A 50 17.43 -4.03 -5.58
CA LEU A 50 18.09 -5.29 -5.22
C LEU A 50 17.55 -6.45 -6.07
N ILE A 51 16.23 -6.57 -6.20
CA ILE A 51 15.59 -7.57 -7.07
C ILE A 51 15.99 -7.37 -8.53
N ALA A 52 16.09 -6.11 -8.96
CA ALA A 52 16.53 -5.76 -10.32
C ALA A 52 18.01 -6.08 -10.59
N GLY A 53 18.85 -6.18 -9.55
CA GLY A 53 20.30 -6.32 -9.71
C GLY A 53 21.02 -5.00 -9.96
N LEU A 54 20.34 -3.86 -9.83
CA LEU A 54 20.94 -2.53 -9.93
C LEU A 54 21.85 -2.20 -8.74
N ILE A 55 21.63 -2.87 -7.62
CA ILE A 55 22.50 -2.87 -6.43
C ILE A 55 22.58 -4.29 -5.88
N GLN A 56 23.66 -4.62 -5.20
CA GLN A 56 23.84 -5.93 -4.56
C GLN A 56 23.43 -5.89 -3.09
N PRO A 57 22.84 -6.97 -2.55
CA PRO A 57 22.59 -7.11 -1.12
C PRO A 57 23.91 -7.24 -0.36
N ASP A 58 23.93 -6.81 0.90
CA ASP A 58 25.06 -7.03 1.79
C ASP A 58 24.96 -8.44 2.43
N GLU A 59 23.71 -8.90 2.68
CA GLU A 59 23.40 -10.21 3.21
C GLU A 59 22.11 -10.76 2.57
N GLY A 60 21.95 -12.08 2.61
CA GLY A 60 20.76 -12.77 2.14
C GLY A 60 20.78 -13.10 0.66
N GLU A 61 19.70 -13.67 0.17
CA GLU A 61 19.62 -14.28 -1.15
C GLU A 61 18.35 -13.83 -1.89
N ILE A 62 18.47 -13.66 -3.21
CA ILE A 62 17.34 -13.32 -4.08
C ILE A 62 17.25 -14.36 -5.18
N TYR A 63 16.05 -14.92 -5.34
CA TYR A 63 15.76 -15.93 -6.36
C TYR A 63 14.67 -15.41 -7.31
N ILE A 64 14.86 -15.64 -8.61
CA ILE A 64 13.87 -15.39 -9.66
C ILE A 64 13.65 -16.68 -10.44
N GLY A 65 12.43 -17.21 -10.44
CA GLY A 65 12.10 -18.47 -11.09
C GLY A 65 12.92 -19.67 -10.58
N GLY A 66 13.24 -19.67 -9.28
CA GLY A 66 14.06 -20.71 -8.63
C GLY A 66 15.57 -20.55 -8.83
N ARG A 67 16.05 -19.60 -9.64
CA ARG A 67 17.47 -19.31 -9.86
C ARG A 67 17.96 -18.26 -8.88
N LEU A 68 19.06 -18.48 -8.18
CA LEU A 68 19.76 -17.47 -7.39
C LEU A 68 20.32 -16.39 -8.34
N VAL A 69 20.02 -15.10 -8.05
CA VAL A 69 20.36 -13.99 -8.96
C VAL A 69 21.27 -12.93 -8.33
N ASN A 70 21.83 -13.15 -7.15
CA ASN A 70 22.68 -12.15 -6.48
C ASN A 70 23.79 -11.62 -7.39
N ASP A 71 24.49 -12.50 -8.09
CA ASP A 71 25.61 -12.18 -8.98
C ASP A 71 25.22 -12.12 -10.47
N VAL A 72 23.92 -12.21 -10.77
CA VAL A 72 23.42 -12.11 -12.15
C VAL A 72 23.21 -10.63 -12.48
N PRO A 73 23.81 -10.11 -13.58
CA PRO A 73 23.61 -8.73 -13.97
C PRO A 73 22.14 -8.45 -14.39
N PRO A 74 21.67 -7.21 -14.30
CA PRO A 74 20.27 -6.83 -14.55
C PRO A 74 19.71 -7.31 -15.89
N GLU A 75 20.50 -7.21 -16.97
CA GLU A 75 20.13 -7.60 -18.33
C GLU A 75 19.85 -9.10 -18.49
N ASP A 76 20.42 -9.94 -17.64
CA ASP A 76 20.28 -11.39 -17.66
C ASP A 76 19.22 -11.93 -16.69
N ARG A 77 18.56 -11.05 -15.92
CA ARG A 77 17.48 -11.43 -14.99
C ARG A 77 16.11 -11.61 -15.65
N GLY A 78 15.98 -11.22 -16.93
CA GLY A 78 14.71 -11.33 -17.67
C GLY A 78 13.58 -10.43 -17.14
N ILE A 79 13.94 -9.29 -16.59
CA ILE A 79 13.04 -8.30 -16.00
C ILE A 79 12.77 -7.12 -16.93
N GLY A 80 11.60 -6.49 -16.77
CA GLY A 80 11.30 -5.17 -17.30
C GLY A 80 11.20 -4.17 -16.16
N PHE A 81 11.95 -3.09 -16.22
CA PHE A 81 11.96 -2.06 -15.18
C PHE A 81 11.34 -0.77 -15.70
N VAL A 82 10.35 -0.24 -14.97
CA VAL A 82 9.74 1.07 -15.22
C VAL A 82 10.12 1.99 -14.07
N PHE A 83 10.93 3.00 -14.39
CA PHE A 83 11.39 4.00 -13.42
C PHE A 83 10.32 5.06 -13.14
N GLN A 84 10.42 5.71 -12.01
CA GLN A 84 9.53 6.80 -11.59
C GLN A 84 9.50 7.96 -12.61
N THR A 85 10.62 8.23 -13.27
CA THR A 85 10.74 9.25 -14.33
C THR A 85 10.50 8.71 -15.73
N TYR A 86 9.99 7.45 -15.83
CA TYR A 86 9.81 6.69 -17.07
C TYR A 86 11.12 6.39 -17.82
N ALA A 87 12.14 7.22 -17.69
CA ALA A 87 13.48 7.09 -18.27
C ALA A 87 13.47 6.76 -19.77
N LEU A 88 12.58 7.40 -20.53
CA LEU A 88 12.58 7.30 -21.98
C LEU A 88 13.83 7.93 -22.56
N PHE A 89 14.34 7.40 -23.66
CA PHE A 89 15.45 7.99 -24.40
C PHE A 89 14.95 9.25 -25.13
N PRO A 90 15.39 10.45 -24.75
CA PRO A 90 14.80 11.69 -25.22
C PRO A 90 15.09 12.00 -26.69
N HIS A 91 16.12 11.38 -27.26
CA HIS A 91 16.58 11.51 -28.65
C HIS A 91 16.00 10.46 -29.60
N MET A 92 15.16 9.57 -29.08
CA MET A 92 14.48 8.51 -29.82
C MET A 92 12.98 8.79 -29.84
N ASP A 93 12.30 8.47 -30.93
CA ASP A 93 10.86 8.46 -30.98
C ASP A 93 10.24 7.32 -30.17
N VAL A 94 8.91 7.23 -30.15
CA VAL A 94 8.17 6.17 -29.42
C VAL A 94 8.49 4.79 -29.98
N TRP A 95 8.57 4.64 -31.31
CA TRP A 95 8.91 3.39 -31.96
C TRP A 95 10.28 2.89 -31.55
N ASP A 96 11.29 3.77 -31.65
CA ASP A 96 12.66 3.46 -31.31
C ASP A 96 12.83 3.14 -29.80
N ASN A 97 12.14 3.87 -28.92
CA ASN A 97 12.10 3.55 -27.51
C ASN A 97 11.57 2.13 -27.26
N VAL A 98 10.44 1.76 -27.87
CA VAL A 98 9.79 0.46 -27.66
C VAL A 98 10.61 -0.70 -28.25
N THR A 99 11.16 -0.51 -29.45
CA THR A 99 11.94 -1.54 -30.14
C THR A 99 13.41 -1.62 -29.71
N TYR A 100 13.86 -0.73 -28.82
CA TYR A 100 15.25 -0.71 -28.33
C TYR A 100 15.70 -2.05 -27.75
N GLY A 101 14.89 -2.65 -26.85
CA GLY A 101 15.23 -3.93 -26.22
C GLY A 101 15.42 -5.09 -27.21
N PRO A 102 14.45 -5.34 -28.12
CA PRO A 102 14.60 -6.30 -29.21
C PRO A 102 15.85 -6.06 -30.06
N ARG A 103 16.17 -4.80 -30.43
CA ARG A 103 17.37 -4.46 -31.23
C ARG A 103 18.66 -4.77 -30.48
N VAL A 104 18.77 -4.39 -29.22
CA VAL A 104 19.97 -4.68 -28.40
C VAL A 104 20.17 -6.18 -28.23
N LYS A 105 19.09 -6.96 -28.16
CA LYS A 105 19.12 -8.42 -28.10
C LYS A 105 19.35 -9.08 -29.45
N ALA A 106 19.59 -8.30 -30.50
CA ALA A 106 19.82 -8.77 -31.88
C ALA A 106 18.73 -9.73 -32.39
N TRP A 107 17.45 -9.45 -32.04
CA TRP A 107 16.34 -10.22 -32.60
C TRP A 107 16.19 -9.89 -34.09
N GLU A 108 15.65 -10.85 -34.86
CA GLU A 108 15.33 -10.64 -36.27
C GLU A 108 14.44 -9.40 -36.45
N GLU A 109 14.69 -8.64 -37.51
CA GLU A 109 14.03 -7.36 -37.79
C GLU A 109 12.52 -7.52 -37.89
N ASP A 110 12.02 -8.54 -38.60
CA ASP A 110 10.60 -8.85 -38.73
C ASP A 110 9.95 -9.13 -37.38
N LYS A 111 10.64 -9.88 -36.51
CA LYS A 111 10.18 -10.18 -35.16
C LYS A 111 10.14 -8.91 -34.30
N SER A 112 11.16 -8.10 -34.37
CA SER A 112 11.27 -6.82 -33.63
C SER A 112 10.16 -5.85 -34.05
N THR A 113 9.91 -5.73 -35.33
CA THR A 113 8.86 -4.91 -35.93
C THR A 113 7.46 -5.38 -35.49
N ARG A 114 7.20 -6.69 -35.57
CA ARG A 114 5.92 -7.26 -35.14
C ARG A 114 5.67 -6.98 -33.65
N ILE A 115 6.65 -7.27 -32.78
CA ILE A 115 6.51 -7.06 -31.34
C ILE A 115 6.35 -5.57 -31.01
N GLY A 116 7.13 -4.69 -31.62
CA GLY A 116 7.00 -3.25 -31.46
C GLY A 116 5.59 -2.76 -31.77
N ARG A 117 5.04 -3.21 -32.89
CA ARG A 117 3.66 -2.90 -33.30
C ARG A 117 2.64 -3.43 -32.30
N GLU A 118 2.71 -4.73 -31.94
CA GLU A 118 1.81 -5.35 -30.97
C GLU A 118 1.81 -4.61 -29.62
N MET A 119 2.98 -4.21 -29.12
CA MET A 119 3.10 -3.48 -27.85
C MET A 119 2.52 -2.06 -27.94
N LEU A 120 2.75 -1.36 -29.05
CA LEU A 120 2.18 -0.01 -29.25
C LEU A 120 0.65 -0.02 -29.46
N GLU A 121 0.12 -1.01 -30.17
CA GLU A 121 -1.32 -1.22 -30.30
C GLU A 121 -1.96 -1.53 -28.93
N MET A 122 -1.34 -2.40 -28.13
CA MET A 122 -1.78 -2.78 -26.79
C MET A 122 -1.88 -1.56 -25.85
N VAL A 123 -0.90 -0.68 -25.89
CA VAL A 123 -0.91 0.55 -25.06
C VAL A 123 -1.63 1.73 -25.74
N ARG A 124 -2.24 1.52 -26.92
CA ARG A 124 -3.00 2.50 -27.71
C ARG A 124 -2.17 3.74 -28.09
N LEU A 125 -0.94 3.50 -28.54
CA LEU A 125 -0.01 4.57 -28.95
C LEU A 125 0.62 4.31 -30.32
N TYR A 126 0.10 3.38 -31.11
CA TYR A 126 0.64 3.08 -32.44
C TYR A 126 0.58 4.30 -33.41
N GLU A 127 -0.49 5.10 -33.33
CA GLU A 127 -0.65 6.33 -34.12
C GLU A 127 0.30 7.47 -33.70
N ARG A 128 1.06 7.26 -32.63
CA ARG A 128 2.05 8.22 -32.11
C ARG A 128 3.46 7.61 -32.11
N ALA A 129 3.69 6.62 -32.97
CA ALA A 129 4.95 5.89 -33.02
C ALA A 129 6.17 6.78 -33.36
N ASP A 130 5.94 7.82 -34.15
CA ASP A 130 6.92 8.81 -34.60
C ASP A 130 7.08 10.02 -33.67
N ALA A 131 6.25 10.12 -32.61
CA ALA A 131 6.35 11.22 -31.65
C ALA A 131 7.60 11.04 -30.74
N VAL A 132 8.19 12.16 -30.32
CA VAL A 132 9.31 12.15 -29.35
C VAL A 132 8.81 12.40 -27.92
N PRO A 133 9.55 11.99 -26.89
CA PRO A 133 9.08 12.03 -25.48
C PRO A 133 8.55 13.39 -25.03
N HIS A 134 9.11 14.50 -25.48
CA HIS A 134 8.67 15.84 -25.08
C HIS A 134 7.31 16.26 -25.67
N GLU A 135 6.79 15.54 -26.67
CA GLU A 135 5.46 15.73 -27.25
C GLU A 135 4.38 14.89 -26.57
N LEU A 136 4.76 14.08 -25.58
CA LEU A 136 3.88 13.17 -24.90
C LEU A 136 3.43 13.69 -23.53
N SER A 137 2.18 13.39 -23.16
CA SER A 137 1.73 13.56 -21.78
C SER A 137 2.41 12.53 -20.85
N GLY A 138 2.43 12.79 -19.54
CA GLY A 138 2.97 11.86 -18.55
C GLY A 138 2.37 10.46 -18.65
N GLY A 139 1.05 10.36 -18.84
CA GLY A 139 0.38 9.06 -19.02
C GLY A 139 0.75 8.36 -20.34
N MET A 140 1.08 9.12 -21.39
CA MET A 140 1.61 8.54 -22.64
C MET A 140 3.05 8.05 -22.45
N MET A 141 3.91 8.84 -21.80
CA MET A 141 5.29 8.44 -21.49
C MET A 141 5.35 7.16 -20.66
N GLN A 142 4.47 7.04 -19.66
CA GLN A 142 4.34 5.83 -18.85
C GLN A 142 3.98 4.61 -19.71
N ARG A 143 2.99 4.75 -20.61
CA ARG A 143 2.58 3.66 -21.49
C ARG A 143 3.69 3.26 -22.46
N VAL A 144 4.47 4.21 -22.96
CA VAL A 144 5.67 3.91 -23.77
C VAL A 144 6.72 3.15 -22.96
N ALA A 145 6.99 3.57 -21.72
CA ALA A 145 7.96 2.89 -20.86
C ALA A 145 7.52 1.43 -20.56
N LEU A 146 6.20 1.23 -20.37
CA LEU A 146 5.62 -0.09 -20.19
C LEU A 146 5.76 -0.95 -21.45
N ALA A 147 5.39 -0.42 -22.62
CA ALA A 147 5.55 -1.08 -23.91
C ALA A 147 7.02 -1.46 -24.18
N ARG A 148 7.96 -0.57 -23.87
CA ARG A 148 9.41 -0.85 -23.97
C ARG A 148 9.85 -2.02 -23.09
N ALA A 149 9.39 -2.05 -21.82
CA ALA A 149 9.73 -3.14 -20.90
C ALA A 149 9.17 -4.49 -21.40
N LEU A 150 7.96 -4.50 -21.92
CA LEU A 150 7.30 -5.70 -22.46
C LEU A 150 7.89 -6.16 -23.79
N ALA A 151 8.20 -5.25 -24.71
CA ALA A 151 8.80 -5.56 -26.00
C ALA A 151 10.11 -6.31 -25.85
N ALA A 152 10.87 -6.06 -24.77
CA ALA A 152 12.09 -6.79 -24.44
C ALA A 152 11.84 -8.25 -23.99
N GLY A 153 10.58 -8.71 -23.92
CA GLY A 153 10.19 -10.07 -23.52
C GLY A 153 10.21 -10.31 -22.02
N ALA A 154 10.08 -9.25 -21.22
CA ALA A 154 10.01 -9.35 -19.76
C ALA A 154 8.77 -10.13 -19.32
N LYS A 155 8.96 -11.05 -18.36
CA LYS A 155 7.88 -11.78 -17.69
C LYS A 155 7.69 -11.35 -16.23
N LEU A 156 8.67 -10.63 -15.70
CA LEU A 156 8.64 -9.97 -14.40
C LEU A 156 8.76 -8.46 -14.62
N LEU A 157 7.75 -7.71 -14.18
CA LEU A 157 7.74 -6.25 -14.21
C LEU A 157 8.08 -5.68 -12.84
N LEU A 158 9.03 -4.76 -12.80
CA LEU A 158 9.39 -3.98 -11.62
C LEU A 158 8.99 -2.52 -11.89
N LEU A 159 8.07 -2.00 -11.07
CA LEU A 159 7.44 -0.70 -11.27
C LEU A 159 7.76 0.20 -10.07
N ASP A 160 8.59 1.22 -10.26
CA ASP A 160 9.00 2.16 -9.21
C ASP A 160 8.15 3.44 -9.29
N GLU A 161 7.11 3.55 -8.46
CA GLU A 161 6.14 4.65 -8.41
C GLU A 161 5.59 5.07 -9.80
N PRO A 162 5.12 4.13 -10.63
CA PRO A 162 4.81 4.41 -12.04
C PRO A 162 3.69 5.42 -12.24
N LEU A 163 2.81 5.62 -11.24
CA LEU A 163 1.66 6.53 -11.34
C LEU A 163 1.84 7.84 -10.55
N GLY A 164 2.98 8.02 -9.88
CA GLY A 164 3.21 9.12 -8.95
C GLY A 164 3.15 10.53 -9.57
N ALA A 165 3.58 10.68 -10.81
CA ALA A 165 3.69 11.97 -11.51
C ALA A 165 2.40 12.39 -12.26
N LEU A 166 1.30 11.63 -12.11
CA LEU A 166 0.06 11.82 -12.88
C LEU A 166 -1.03 12.52 -12.08
N ASP A 167 -1.90 13.26 -12.78
CA ASP A 167 -3.11 13.80 -12.17
C ASP A 167 -4.09 12.70 -11.73
N ALA A 168 -4.98 13.03 -10.76
CA ALA A 168 -5.85 12.06 -10.11
C ALA A 168 -6.77 11.32 -11.07
N LYS A 169 -7.31 11.99 -12.11
CA LYS A 169 -8.27 11.40 -13.06
C LYS A 169 -7.57 10.40 -13.99
N ILE A 170 -6.42 10.77 -14.53
CA ILE A 170 -5.61 9.90 -15.39
C ILE A 170 -5.11 8.69 -14.57
N ARG A 171 -4.67 8.92 -13.34
CA ARG A 171 -4.20 7.88 -12.43
C ARG A 171 -5.25 6.78 -12.20
N LEU A 172 -6.53 7.14 -11.97
CA LEU A 172 -7.61 6.16 -11.80
C LEU A 172 -7.78 5.24 -13.03
N THR A 173 -7.76 5.80 -14.25
CA THR A 173 -7.89 5.02 -15.47
C THR A 173 -6.68 4.10 -15.67
N LEU A 174 -5.48 4.65 -15.48
CA LEU A 174 -4.24 3.88 -15.68
C LEU A 174 -4.03 2.76 -14.65
N ARG A 175 -4.53 2.91 -13.42
CA ARG A 175 -4.55 1.81 -12.42
C ARG A 175 -5.25 0.58 -12.99
N TYR A 176 -6.44 0.78 -13.52
CA TYR A 176 -7.24 -0.31 -14.10
C TYR A 176 -6.54 -0.92 -15.32
N ASP A 177 -6.06 -0.08 -16.24
CA ASP A 177 -5.38 -0.53 -17.46
C ASP A 177 -4.11 -1.32 -17.14
N LEU A 178 -3.31 -0.86 -16.18
CA LEU A 178 -2.09 -1.53 -15.75
C LEU A 178 -2.37 -2.90 -15.11
N ARG A 179 -3.35 -2.98 -14.20
CA ARG A 179 -3.76 -4.26 -13.61
C ARG A 179 -4.23 -5.23 -14.69
N LYS A 180 -5.11 -4.76 -15.58
CA LYS A 180 -5.65 -5.56 -16.68
C LYS A 180 -4.53 -6.09 -17.56
N LEU A 181 -3.62 -5.23 -17.99
CA LEU A 181 -2.47 -5.62 -18.82
C LEU A 181 -1.60 -6.70 -18.17
N VAL A 182 -1.26 -6.54 -16.90
CA VAL A 182 -0.46 -7.53 -16.16
C VAL A 182 -1.18 -8.88 -16.08
N LYS A 183 -2.52 -8.86 -15.87
CA LYS A 183 -3.33 -10.09 -15.78
C LYS A 183 -3.55 -10.75 -17.13
N ASP A 184 -3.89 -9.99 -18.16
CA ASP A 184 -4.13 -10.50 -19.52
C ASP A 184 -2.87 -11.15 -20.14
N LEU A 185 -1.69 -10.59 -19.81
CA LEU A 185 -0.40 -11.12 -20.25
C LEU A 185 0.21 -12.15 -19.28
N GLU A 186 -0.53 -12.50 -18.22
CA GLU A 186 -0.07 -13.43 -17.18
C GLU A 186 1.31 -13.08 -16.59
N LEU A 187 1.62 -11.80 -16.40
CA LEU A 187 2.89 -11.33 -15.89
C LEU A 187 2.94 -11.38 -14.35
N THR A 188 4.15 -11.49 -13.82
CA THR A 188 4.42 -11.17 -12.40
C THR A 188 4.82 -9.70 -12.32
N ALA A 189 4.20 -8.93 -11.41
CA ALA A 189 4.52 -7.53 -11.22
C ALA A 189 4.85 -7.21 -9.76
N ILE A 190 5.91 -6.45 -9.53
CA ILE A 190 6.25 -5.87 -8.22
C ILE A 190 6.16 -4.36 -8.36
N HIS A 191 5.23 -3.76 -7.65
CA HIS A 191 4.88 -2.36 -7.73
C HIS A 191 5.22 -1.64 -6.42
N VAL A 192 6.07 -0.65 -6.49
CA VAL A 192 6.38 0.26 -5.38
C VAL A 192 5.46 1.46 -5.44
N THR A 193 4.79 1.75 -4.34
CA THR A 193 3.99 2.97 -4.20
C THR A 193 3.94 3.42 -2.73
N HIS A 194 3.63 4.68 -2.50
CA HIS A 194 3.24 5.23 -1.20
C HIS A 194 1.73 5.53 -1.14
N ASP A 195 1.01 5.39 -2.25
CA ASP A 195 -0.44 5.60 -2.35
C ASP A 195 -1.20 4.33 -1.96
N GLN A 196 -1.93 4.39 -0.83
CA GLN A 196 -2.73 3.28 -0.31
C GLN A 196 -3.86 2.90 -1.25
N ALA A 197 -4.55 3.90 -1.82
CA ALA A 197 -5.68 3.66 -2.73
C ALA A 197 -5.22 3.01 -4.04
N GLU A 198 -3.98 3.30 -4.47
CA GLU A 198 -3.36 2.61 -5.59
C GLU A 198 -3.07 1.14 -5.25
N ALA A 199 -2.32 0.89 -4.18
CA ALA A 199 -1.96 -0.46 -3.78
C ALA A 199 -3.19 -1.35 -3.53
N THR A 200 -4.21 -0.84 -2.82
CA THR A 200 -5.41 -1.61 -2.48
C THR A 200 -6.29 -1.93 -3.69
N ALA A 201 -6.31 -1.05 -4.71
CA ALA A 201 -7.13 -1.23 -5.90
C ALA A 201 -6.56 -2.25 -6.89
N ILE A 202 -5.22 -2.36 -6.99
CA ILE A 202 -4.60 -3.12 -8.07
C ILE A 202 -3.89 -4.41 -7.64
N SER A 203 -3.56 -4.57 -6.36
CA SER A 203 -2.73 -5.68 -5.92
C SER A 203 -3.53 -6.93 -5.54
N ASP A 204 -2.94 -8.08 -5.77
CA ASP A 204 -3.42 -9.34 -5.19
C ASP A 204 -2.96 -9.47 -3.74
N ARG A 205 -1.71 -9.05 -3.47
CA ARG A 205 -1.13 -8.94 -2.12
C ARG A 205 -0.26 -7.71 -2.01
N ILE A 206 -0.16 -7.21 -0.78
CA ILE A 206 0.62 -6.03 -0.42
C ILE A 206 1.54 -6.38 0.74
N ALA A 207 2.81 -5.99 0.66
CA ALA A 207 3.70 -5.93 1.80
C ALA A 207 3.77 -4.50 2.33
N VAL A 208 3.37 -4.30 3.59
CA VAL A 208 3.51 -3.01 4.27
C VAL A 208 4.90 -2.93 4.87
N MET A 209 5.67 -1.94 4.43
CA MET A 209 7.05 -1.71 4.87
C MET A 209 7.18 -0.48 5.76
N ARG A 210 8.04 -0.56 6.76
CA ARG A 210 8.45 0.56 7.63
C ARG A 210 9.89 0.36 8.10
N LYS A 211 10.69 1.42 8.05
CA LYS A 211 12.08 1.43 8.58
C LYS A 211 12.91 0.21 8.11
N GLY A 212 12.85 -0.11 6.83
CA GLY A 212 13.60 -1.21 6.23
C GLY A 212 12.99 -2.61 6.40
N ARG A 213 11.91 -2.75 7.17
CA ARG A 213 11.30 -4.04 7.51
C ARG A 213 9.91 -4.20 6.91
N VAL A 214 9.52 -5.45 6.66
CA VAL A 214 8.15 -5.82 6.31
C VAL A 214 7.38 -6.10 7.59
N LEU A 215 6.31 -5.33 7.84
CA LEU A 215 5.47 -5.48 9.02
C LEU A 215 4.36 -6.52 8.83
N GLN A 216 3.73 -6.52 7.67
CA GLN A 216 2.65 -7.45 7.34
C GLN A 216 2.55 -7.63 5.84
N VAL A 217 2.22 -8.85 5.41
CA VAL A 217 1.87 -9.19 4.03
C VAL A 217 0.48 -9.82 4.04
N GLY A 218 -0.38 -9.36 3.14
CA GLY A 218 -1.75 -9.89 3.01
C GLY A 218 -2.44 -9.34 1.77
N ASN A 219 -3.64 -9.85 1.46
CA ASN A 219 -4.48 -9.20 0.47
C ASN A 219 -5.03 -7.86 1.03
N PRO A 220 -5.52 -6.93 0.19
CA PRO A 220 -6.00 -5.63 0.63
C PRO A 220 -7.04 -5.69 1.75
N GLN A 221 -8.01 -6.61 1.63
CA GLN A 221 -9.07 -6.79 2.62
C GLN A 221 -8.52 -7.30 3.97
N GLU A 222 -7.57 -8.24 3.94
CA GLU A 222 -6.92 -8.76 5.16
C GLU A 222 -6.16 -7.66 5.90
N LEU A 223 -5.40 -6.84 5.18
CA LEU A 223 -4.63 -5.73 5.77
C LEU A 223 -5.55 -4.68 6.41
N TYR A 224 -6.71 -4.42 5.81
CA TYR A 224 -7.69 -3.46 6.30
C TYR A 224 -8.51 -3.99 7.48
N MET A 225 -9.01 -5.24 7.37
CA MET A 225 -9.94 -5.84 8.33
C MET A 225 -9.23 -6.55 9.48
N ASN A 226 -7.96 -6.98 9.30
CA ASN A 226 -7.20 -7.73 10.28
C ASN A 226 -5.75 -7.23 10.38
N PRO A 227 -5.54 -5.95 10.69
CA PRO A 227 -4.20 -5.40 10.87
C PRO A 227 -3.54 -6.09 12.08
N LYS A 228 -2.29 -6.56 11.90
CA LYS A 228 -1.50 -7.24 12.95
C LYS A 228 -0.60 -6.28 13.72
N HIS A 229 -0.51 -5.03 13.27
CA HIS A 229 0.37 -4.03 13.83
C HIS A 229 -0.34 -2.67 13.88
N ILE A 230 -0.10 -1.88 14.93
CA ILE A 230 -0.67 -0.52 15.09
C ILE A 230 -0.40 0.33 13.85
N PHE A 231 0.85 0.31 13.36
CA PHE A 231 1.24 1.04 12.18
C PHE A 231 0.42 0.62 10.94
N VAL A 232 0.17 -0.68 10.75
CA VAL A 232 -0.65 -1.17 9.63
C VAL A 232 -2.09 -0.70 9.76
N ALA A 233 -2.67 -0.70 10.97
CA ALA A 233 -4.00 -0.18 11.24
C ALA A 233 -4.11 1.33 10.94
N HIS A 234 -3.04 2.08 11.20
CA HIS A 234 -2.95 3.50 10.92
C HIS A 234 -2.68 3.79 9.45
N PHE A 235 -1.76 3.04 8.85
CA PHE A 235 -1.27 3.31 7.49
C PHE A 235 -2.21 2.77 6.40
N ILE A 236 -2.98 1.69 6.64
CA ILE A 236 -3.99 1.18 5.72
C ILE A 236 -5.37 1.67 6.12
N GLY A 237 -5.77 2.80 5.56
CA GLY A 237 -6.99 3.52 5.94
C GLY A 237 -6.83 4.30 7.24
N GLU A 238 -7.86 5.05 7.59
CA GLU A 238 -7.88 5.85 8.82
C GLU A 238 -8.33 5.00 10.02
N SER A 239 -7.84 5.32 11.21
CA SER A 239 -8.31 4.71 12.47
C SER A 239 -8.29 5.72 13.61
N ASN A 240 -9.30 5.67 14.44
CA ASN A 240 -9.28 6.29 15.76
C ASN A 240 -8.44 5.42 16.71
N PHE A 241 -7.56 6.04 17.47
CA PHE A 241 -6.75 5.36 18.47
C PHE A 241 -7.10 5.85 19.87
N LEU A 242 -7.43 4.91 20.77
CA LEU A 242 -7.72 5.16 22.16
C LEU A 242 -6.79 4.33 23.05
N GLU A 243 -6.46 4.85 24.22
CA GLU A 243 -5.63 4.16 25.21
C GLU A 243 -6.49 3.64 26.35
N GLY A 244 -6.21 2.45 26.83
CA GLY A 244 -6.90 1.87 27.97
C GLY A 244 -6.11 0.75 28.66
N TYR A 245 -6.71 0.20 29.69
CA TYR A 245 -6.20 -0.94 30.43
C TYR A 245 -7.22 -2.08 30.39
N VAL A 246 -6.74 -3.30 30.20
CA VAL A 246 -7.62 -4.48 30.32
C VAL A 246 -8.05 -4.62 31.77
N SER A 247 -9.32 -4.38 32.07
CA SER A 247 -9.87 -4.48 33.43
C SER A 247 -10.38 -5.87 33.75
N GLU A 248 -10.94 -6.58 32.76
CA GLU A 248 -11.53 -7.91 32.93
C GLU A 248 -11.29 -8.74 31.67
N VAL A 249 -10.92 -10.02 31.87
CA VAL A 249 -10.84 -11.03 30.80
C VAL A 249 -11.97 -12.03 31.02
N ARG A 250 -12.86 -12.18 30.06
CA ARG A 250 -14.04 -13.07 30.09
C ARG A 250 -13.81 -14.34 29.27
N GLU A 251 -14.61 -15.33 29.52
CA GLU A 251 -14.65 -16.51 28.67
C GLU A 251 -15.10 -16.14 27.24
N LYS A 252 -14.71 -16.98 26.25
CA LYS A 252 -15.05 -16.83 24.82
C LYS A 252 -14.33 -15.68 24.05
N LYS A 253 -13.14 -15.29 24.48
CA LYS A 253 -12.33 -14.27 23.79
C LYS A 253 -12.88 -12.84 23.90
N GLU A 254 -13.62 -12.56 24.94
CA GLU A 254 -14.09 -11.24 25.30
C GLU A 254 -13.28 -10.68 26.45
N PHE A 255 -13.02 -9.38 26.40
CA PHE A 255 -12.44 -8.67 27.53
C PHE A 255 -12.97 -7.23 27.57
N VAL A 256 -12.85 -6.61 28.73
CA VAL A 256 -13.23 -5.22 28.94
C VAL A 256 -11.98 -4.39 29.00
N VAL A 257 -11.92 -3.34 28.20
CA VAL A 257 -10.88 -2.32 28.28
C VAL A 257 -11.49 -1.08 28.92
N GLU A 258 -10.88 -0.64 30.00
CA GLU A 258 -11.22 0.61 30.66
C GLU A 258 -10.41 1.75 30.05
N LEU A 259 -11.10 2.66 29.40
CA LEU A 259 -10.52 3.88 28.83
C LEU A 259 -10.26 4.92 29.92
N ARG A 260 -9.75 6.10 29.54
CA ARG A 260 -9.62 7.25 30.44
C ARG A 260 -10.93 7.53 31.17
N GLN A 261 -10.85 7.94 32.44
CA GLN A 261 -11.96 8.21 33.33
C GLN A 261 -12.88 6.99 33.60
N GLY A 262 -12.35 5.77 33.46
CA GLY A 262 -13.08 4.55 33.85
C GLY A 262 -14.18 4.13 32.89
N LEU A 263 -14.20 4.62 31.64
CA LEU A 263 -15.21 4.24 30.65
C LEU A 263 -14.93 2.84 30.08
N PRO A 264 -15.83 1.85 30.29
CA PRO A 264 -15.57 0.49 29.81
C PRO A 264 -15.98 0.32 28.35
N LEU A 265 -15.14 -0.39 27.59
CA LEU A 265 -15.45 -0.92 26.26
C LEU A 265 -15.30 -2.43 26.26
N GLN A 266 -16.33 -3.15 25.80
CA GLN A 266 -16.27 -4.58 25.52
C GLN A 266 -15.58 -4.79 24.17
N VAL A 267 -14.62 -5.71 24.12
CA VAL A 267 -13.81 -5.97 22.93
C VAL A 267 -13.67 -7.46 22.72
N LEU A 268 -13.65 -7.86 21.45
CA LEU A 268 -13.34 -9.24 21.07
C LEU A 268 -11.85 -9.37 20.77
N GLY A 269 -11.18 -10.34 21.36
CA GLY A 269 -9.75 -10.57 21.12
C GLY A 269 -9.18 -11.73 21.94
N LYS A 270 -7.90 -11.97 21.78
CA LYS A 270 -7.14 -13.00 22.50
C LYS A 270 -5.77 -12.47 22.89
N GLY A 271 -5.21 -13.08 23.96
CA GLY A 271 -3.80 -12.90 24.29
C GLY A 271 -3.48 -11.72 25.19
N HIS A 272 -4.48 -10.99 25.70
CA HIS A 272 -4.31 -9.90 26.64
C HIS A 272 -4.56 -10.36 28.09
N LYS A 273 -3.92 -9.70 29.05
CA LYS A 273 -4.03 -10.00 30.49
C LYS A 273 -4.62 -8.81 31.23
N THR A 274 -5.33 -9.09 32.31
CA THR A 274 -5.83 -8.05 33.22
C THR A 274 -4.69 -7.18 33.73
N GLY A 275 -4.88 -5.86 33.72
CA GLY A 275 -3.86 -4.86 34.03
C GLY A 275 -2.95 -4.45 32.88
N GLU A 276 -3.02 -5.12 31.74
CA GLU A 276 -2.22 -4.77 30.56
C GLU A 276 -2.69 -3.43 29.95
N LYS A 277 -1.75 -2.51 29.68
CA LYS A 277 -2.03 -1.30 28.90
C LYS A 277 -2.11 -1.66 27.44
N VAL A 278 -3.18 -1.22 26.77
CA VAL A 278 -3.45 -1.52 25.36
C VAL A 278 -3.77 -0.26 24.56
N ALA A 279 -3.55 -0.36 23.26
CA ALA A 279 -4.03 0.58 22.27
C ALA A 279 -5.22 -0.03 21.52
N ILE A 280 -6.33 0.69 21.51
CA ILE A 280 -7.52 0.33 20.74
C ILE A 280 -7.49 1.10 19.43
N ALA A 281 -7.79 0.44 18.33
CA ALA A 281 -8.03 1.08 17.04
C ALA A 281 -9.43 0.74 16.54
N VAL A 282 -10.14 1.73 16.00
CA VAL A 282 -11.44 1.53 15.38
C VAL A 282 -11.58 2.43 14.15
N ARG A 283 -12.13 1.90 13.07
CA ARG A 283 -12.33 2.65 11.83
C ARG A 283 -13.42 3.71 12.00
N PRO A 284 -13.26 4.92 11.45
CA PRO A 284 -14.28 5.99 11.52
C PRO A 284 -15.66 5.57 11.00
N GLU A 285 -15.69 4.81 9.91
CA GLU A 285 -16.91 4.30 9.27
C GLU A 285 -17.53 3.10 10.01
N ALA A 286 -16.80 2.47 10.92
CA ALA A 286 -17.31 1.38 11.75
C ALA A 286 -18.10 1.88 12.96
N LEU A 287 -17.91 3.15 13.35
CA LEU A 287 -18.60 3.76 14.48
C LEU A 287 -20.04 4.11 14.14
N GLU A 288 -20.93 3.95 15.11
CA GLU A 288 -22.33 4.42 15.03
C GLU A 288 -22.47 5.76 15.73
N ILE A 289 -23.29 6.65 15.21
CA ILE A 289 -23.62 7.93 15.87
C ILE A 289 -25.14 8.09 15.99
N LYS A 290 -25.63 8.57 17.13
CA LYS A 290 -27.06 8.87 17.41
C LYS A 290 -27.23 10.15 18.20
N LYS A 291 -28.32 10.88 17.95
CA LYS A 291 -28.68 12.09 18.70
C LYS A 291 -28.91 11.79 20.17
N GLY A 292 -28.44 12.72 21.00
CA GLY A 292 -28.68 12.73 22.44
C GLY A 292 -27.99 11.63 23.23
N LYS A 293 -28.34 11.48 24.49
CA LYS A 293 -27.80 10.48 25.41
C LYS A 293 -28.64 9.20 25.35
N VAL A 294 -28.20 8.22 24.61
CA VAL A 294 -28.82 6.89 24.51
C VAL A 294 -27.89 5.85 25.18
N ARG A 295 -28.33 5.28 26.33
CA ARG A 295 -27.56 4.20 26.95
C ARG A 295 -27.69 2.92 26.15
N LYS A 296 -26.59 2.49 25.53
CA LYS A 296 -26.43 1.22 24.86
C LYS A 296 -25.15 0.56 25.35
N PRO A 297 -25.08 -0.78 25.34
CA PRO A 297 -23.80 -1.46 25.52
C PRO A 297 -22.77 -0.90 24.52
N ASN A 298 -21.54 -0.77 24.97
CA ASN A 298 -20.41 -0.33 24.14
C ASN A 298 -20.62 1.04 23.44
N SER A 299 -21.21 2.00 24.18
CA SER A 299 -21.41 3.36 23.67
C SER A 299 -20.88 4.41 24.65
N LEU A 300 -20.31 5.49 24.09
CA LEU A 300 -19.78 6.65 24.81
C LEU A 300 -20.53 7.91 24.41
N PHE A 301 -20.68 8.84 25.36
CA PHE A 301 -21.27 10.14 25.06
C PHE A 301 -20.20 11.12 24.58
N GLY A 302 -20.60 12.03 23.72
CA GLY A 302 -19.74 13.08 23.21
C GLY A 302 -20.50 14.26 22.67
N GLU A 303 -19.76 15.22 22.17
CA GLU A 303 -20.23 16.42 21.51
C GLU A 303 -19.55 16.59 20.17
N VAL A 304 -20.29 16.91 19.14
CA VAL A 304 -19.76 17.18 17.80
C VAL A 304 -19.00 18.50 17.82
N GLU A 305 -17.71 18.51 17.60
CA GLU A 305 -16.88 19.72 17.51
C GLU A 305 -16.78 20.25 16.08
N GLY A 306 -16.70 19.33 15.10
CA GLY A 306 -16.54 19.65 13.69
C GLY A 306 -17.39 18.78 12.77
N VAL A 307 -17.80 19.37 11.64
CA VAL A 307 -18.54 18.67 10.57
C VAL A 307 -17.93 19.07 9.24
N GLN A 308 -17.53 18.09 8.46
CA GLN A 308 -16.97 18.29 7.13
C GLN A 308 -17.73 17.45 6.11
N PHE A 309 -18.26 18.09 5.07
CA PHE A 309 -18.91 17.41 3.95
C PHE A 309 -17.87 17.08 2.86
N GLU A 310 -17.71 15.80 2.55
CA GLU A 310 -16.72 15.29 1.59
C GLU A 310 -17.37 14.72 0.30
N GLY A 311 -18.61 15.12 0.01
CA GLY A 311 -19.38 14.64 -1.13
C GLY A 311 -20.11 13.35 -0.81
N THR A 312 -19.49 12.20 -0.99
CA THR A 312 -20.10 10.89 -0.68
C THR A 312 -20.30 10.64 0.80
N ASP A 313 -19.46 11.27 1.62
CA ASP A 313 -19.41 11.04 3.06
C ASP A 313 -19.46 12.36 3.84
N ILE A 314 -19.83 12.27 5.10
CA ILE A 314 -19.75 13.34 6.08
C ILE A 314 -18.83 12.87 7.20
N ARG A 315 -17.85 13.70 7.52
CA ARG A 315 -16.88 13.51 8.59
C ARG A 315 -17.30 14.34 9.80
N TYR A 316 -17.43 13.67 10.95
CA TYR A 316 -17.74 14.29 12.24
C TYR A 316 -16.54 14.16 13.17
N GLU A 317 -16.03 15.27 13.68
CA GLU A 317 -15.07 15.30 14.77
C GLU A 317 -15.84 15.38 16.09
N ILE A 318 -15.63 14.42 16.97
CA ILE A 318 -16.39 14.25 18.20
C ILE A 318 -15.44 14.22 19.38
N LYS A 319 -15.71 15.08 20.36
CA LYS A 319 -15.05 15.01 21.67
C LYS A 319 -15.90 14.16 22.60
N LEU A 320 -15.32 13.06 23.05
CA LEU A 320 -15.94 12.17 24.03
C LEU A 320 -15.92 12.76 25.42
N GLU A 321 -16.82 12.28 26.30
CA GLU A 321 -16.92 12.77 27.69
C GLU A 321 -15.65 12.53 28.52
N ASN A 322 -14.79 11.59 28.14
CA ASN A 322 -13.47 11.36 28.74
C ASN A 322 -12.35 12.25 28.18
N GLY A 323 -12.68 13.18 27.29
CA GLY A 323 -11.76 14.11 26.65
C GLY A 323 -11.00 13.57 25.44
N ASP A 324 -11.21 12.32 25.05
CA ASP A 324 -10.64 11.79 23.81
C ASP A 324 -11.38 12.36 22.59
N HIS A 325 -10.63 12.56 21.49
CA HIS A 325 -11.17 13.00 20.20
C HIS A 325 -11.21 11.84 19.24
N ILE A 326 -12.34 11.67 18.57
CA ILE A 326 -12.55 10.64 17.56
C ILE A 326 -13.19 11.22 16.30
N VAL A 327 -13.03 10.53 15.21
CA VAL A 327 -13.69 10.82 13.95
C VAL A 327 -14.72 9.74 13.65
N VAL A 328 -15.91 10.15 13.22
CA VAL A 328 -16.95 9.27 12.70
C VAL A 328 -17.24 9.67 11.26
N VAL A 329 -17.26 8.70 10.35
CA VAL A 329 -17.60 8.92 8.94
C VAL A 329 -18.91 8.23 8.61
N ARG A 330 -19.82 8.96 7.97
CA ARG A 330 -21.13 8.44 7.57
C ARG A 330 -21.44 8.81 6.12
N PRO A 331 -22.10 7.92 5.36
CA PRO A 331 -22.57 8.27 4.01
C PRO A 331 -23.46 9.50 4.02
N SER A 332 -23.24 10.44 3.12
CA SER A 332 -23.97 11.71 3.04
C SER A 332 -25.46 11.56 2.70
N LEU A 333 -25.83 10.44 2.07
CA LEU A 333 -27.22 10.12 1.73
C LEU A 333 -28.05 9.62 2.90
N LEU A 334 -27.48 9.41 4.09
CA LEU A 334 -28.24 9.10 5.30
C LEU A 334 -28.98 10.35 5.76
N MET A 335 -30.28 10.17 6.12
CA MET A 335 -31.20 11.30 6.42
C MET A 335 -30.88 12.04 7.72
N GLU A 336 -30.11 11.46 8.63
CA GLU A 336 -29.79 12.07 9.92
C GLU A 336 -28.41 12.73 9.88
N TRP A 337 -28.40 14.06 9.90
CA TRP A 337 -27.21 14.89 9.98
C TRP A 337 -27.07 15.50 11.37
N PHE A 338 -25.81 15.69 11.79
CA PHE A 338 -25.48 16.28 13.10
C PHE A 338 -24.77 17.61 12.89
N SER A 339 -25.02 18.56 13.81
CA SER A 339 -24.43 19.90 13.77
C SER A 339 -23.35 20.03 14.86
N ALA A 340 -22.41 20.95 14.66
CA ALA A 340 -21.46 21.31 15.71
C ALA A 340 -22.20 21.79 16.99
N GLY A 341 -21.72 21.38 18.15
CA GLY A 341 -22.34 21.60 19.46
C GLY A 341 -23.42 20.57 19.82
N GLU A 342 -23.79 19.67 18.91
CA GLU A 342 -24.82 18.67 19.17
C GLU A 342 -24.27 17.51 20.03
N LYS A 343 -25.02 17.15 21.08
CA LYS A 343 -24.70 16.04 21.97
C LYS A 343 -25.14 14.73 21.33
N VAL A 344 -24.21 13.78 21.29
CA VAL A 344 -24.39 12.52 20.60
C VAL A 344 -23.93 11.32 21.44
N THR A 345 -24.42 10.17 21.07
CA THR A 345 -23.93 8.85 21.55
C THR A 345 -23.20 8.16 20.42
N VAL A 346 -21.96 7.77 20.66
CA VAL A 346 -21.15 7.00 19.72
C VAL A 346 -21.10 5.56 20.15
N GLY A 347 -21.52 4.66 19.26
CA GLY A 347 -21.47 3.21 19.47
C GLY A 347 -20.17 2.61 18.90
N PHE A 348 -19.58 1.69 19.64
CA PHE A 348 -18.35 0.98 19.29
C PHE A 348 -18.66 -0.52 19.09
N PRO A 349 -18.93 -1.01 17.89
CA PRO A 349 -19.17 -2.44 17.66
C PRO A 349 -17.96 -3.28 18.08
N ALA A 350 -18.13 -4.19 19.04
CA ALA A 350 -17.05 -4.93 19.68
C ALA A 350 -16.20 -5.74 18.66
N GLU A 351 -16.84 -6.26 17.60
CA GLU A 351 -16.24 -7.02 16.52
C GLU A 351 -15.44 -6.18 15.52
N LYS A 352 -15.55 -4.84 15.60
CA LYS A 352 -14.85 -3.88 14.74
C LYS A 352 -13.70 -3.16 15.44
N ILE A 353 -13.45 -3.52 16.68
CA ILE A 353 -12.37 -2.94 17.48
C ILE A 353 -11.14 -3.83 17.36
N PHE A 354 -10.01 -3.22 16.98
CA PHE A 354 -8.71 -3.85 17.02
C PHE A 354 -8.01 -3.51 18.33
N VAL A 355 -7.34 -4.47 18.95
CA VAL A 355 -6.58 -4.24 20.17
C VAL A 355 -5.15 -4.67 19.98
N PHE A 356 -4.25 -3.79 20.37
CA PHE A 356 -2.81 -4.00 20.27
C PHE A 356 -2.14 -3.80 21.62
N PRO A 357 -1.05 -4.51 21.92
CA PRO A 357 -0.18 -4.15 23.02
C PRO A 357 0.22 -2.68 22.91
N TYR A 358 0.24 -1.98 24.04
CA TYR A 358 0.66 -0.57 24.03
C TYR A 358 2.14 -0.44 23.66
N PRO A 359 2.51 0.38 22.68
CA PRO A 359 3.88 0.46 22.22
C PRO A 359 4.80 1.09 23.28
N LEU A 360 6.02 0.54 23.46
CA LEU A 360 6.98 0.97 24.46
C LEU A 360 7.34 2.46 24.37
N LYS A 361 7.38 3.00 23.17
CA LYS A 361 7.71 4.40 22.89
C LYS A 361 6.49 5.32 22.83
N GLY A 362 5.29 4.78 23.10
CA GLY A 362 4.02 5.50 23.06
C GLY A 362 3.38 5.54 21.68
N LEU A 363 2.06 5.79 21.65
CA LEU A 363 1.26 5.81 20.40
C LEU A 363 1.77 6.86 19.41
N ARG A 364 2.14 8.05 19.87
CA ARG A 364 2.56 9.14 18.98
C ARG A 364 3.77 8.76 18.12
N GLU A 365 4.77 8.11 18.72
CA GLU A 365 5.97 7.67 17.98
C GLU A 365 5.64 6.48 17.08
N GLU A 366 4.76 5.57 17.55
CA GLU A 366 4.36 4.41 16.74
C GLU A 366 3.53 4.78 15.52
N LEU A 367 2.72 5.84 15.59
CA LEU A 367 1.90 6.35 14.50
C LEU A 367 2.67 7.29 13.56
N ALA A 368 3.87 7.77 13.95
CA ALA A 368 4.68 8.62 13.09
C ALA A 368 5.04 7.91 11.78
N LEU A 369 4.90 8.60 10.68
CA LEU A 369 5.20 8.07 9.34
C LEU A 369 6.70 8.09 9.01
N GLU A 370 7.51 8.81 9.80
CA GLU A 370 8.96 8.93 9.68
C GLU A 370 9.73 7.95 10.60
#